data_2790d07a95f03087bc497c096cda8045
#
_entry.id   2790d07a95f03087bc497c096cda8045
#
_cell.length_a   1.000
_cell.length_b   1.000
_cell.length_c   1.000
_cell.angle_alpha   90.00
_cell.angle_beta   90.00
_cell.angle_gamma   90.00
#
_symmetry.space_group_name_H-M   'P 1'
#
loop_
_entity.id
_entity.type
_entity.pdbx_description
1 polymer ?
#
loop_
_entity_poly.entity_id
_entity_poly.type
_entity_poly.pdbx_seq_one_letter_code
_entity_poly.pdbx_strand_id
1 'polypeptide(L)'
;MKKTLLLLIAMAAITLKVNAQTADKPVTALFKADTGKKIKIDSLRLSDSIKNAEDHAEPFTFADFSWLNGNNRQSSKLLDNAYFTGDFTFDMNYTQSSNNPNDDVVTGSTALARNNEVDVNFVGIGGDFHYDNVRGRIMTQFGTRATEVPRNDYSGYRGQYDLPDAYRYLSEAYGGYHFDVWHGINVDMGIFMSYIGLLSYNNFENWSYQPSYLSDNTPWFFNGVRIQMFPSVKTKVEIWIINGWQSYGTFNKMPGFGFAFVSSPNGSNHFISNNYFGTDVAGAPGVKRYHTDDSFEHLYYDDANSKGSGIKRAAFTFTADFGFQDGNAPGGVVYSPFGKNASNFIGVMAYHRIWFGDGMKWGWTIGGGAISNPSRYLALVPPGLATDSFLEASVPGAKMAGWDASTCMDYNPNQYLTLRFELVHRFMNIPYFNGSGGVSGPTGYQANPATSFNPNSYIPNPPTIVNTQGQTVPNPNFVPFDLVNSESRFIIALMVRF
;
A
#
# COMPACT_ATOMS: atom_id res chain seq x y z
N MET A 1 26.11 -12.85 -17.39
CA MET A 1 25.11 -12.44 -16.42
C MET A 1 25.34 -12.96 -14.99
N LYS A 2 25.64 -14.25 -14.74
CA LYS A 2 26.02 -14.74 -13.39
C LYS A 2 27.27 -14.06 -12.79
N LYS A 3 28.24 -13.65 -13.63
CA LYS A 3 29.48 -12.96 -13.20
C LYS A 3 29.26 -11.49 -12.81
N THR A 4 28.25 -10.83 -13.39
CA THR A 4 27.96 -9.41 -13.12
C THR A 4 27.21 -9.20 -11.80
N LEU A 5 26.31 -10.13 -11.44
CA LEU A 5 25.59 -10.10 -10.15
C LEU A 5 26.53 -10.41 -8.98
N LEU A 6 27.45 -11.37 -9.16
CA LEU A 6 28.49 -11.67 -8.17
C LEU A 6 29.48 -10.48 -8.00
N LEU A 7 29.71 -9.71 -9.06
CA LEU A 7 30.60 -8.54 -9.00
C LEU A 7 29.96 -7.38 -8.24
N LEU A 8 28.65 -7.17 -8.35
CA LEU A 8 27.90 -6.16 -7.58
C LEU A 8 27.81 -6.50 -6.08
N ILE A 9 27.60 -7.77 -5.75
CA ILE A 9 27.63 -8.24 -4.36
C ILE A 9 29.06 -8.20 -3.80
N ALA A 10 30.07 -8.51 -4.61
CA ALA A 10 31.48 -8.43 -4.23
C ALA A 10 31.96 -6.97 -4.10
N MET A 11 31.49 -6.04 -4.92
CA MET A 11 31.83 -4.62 -4.77
C MET A 11 31.19 -4.00 -3.52
N ALA A 12 29.97 -4.40 -3.14
CA ALA A 12 29.39 -4.02 -1.85
C ALA A 12 30.15 -4.60 -0.64
N ALA A 13 30.75 -5.78 -0.79
CA ALA A 13 31.54 -6.43 0.27
C ALA A 13 32.99 -5.93 0.35
N ILE A 14 33.56 -5.39 -0.71
CA ILE A 14 34.96 -4.94 -0.75
C ILE A 14 35.14 -3.50 -0.23
N THR A 15 34.10 -2.67 -0.27
CA THR A 15 34.12 -1.32 0.33
C THR A 15 33.88 -1.32 1.86
N LEU A 16 33.55 -2.45 2.46
CA LEU A 16 33.23 -2.58 3.91
C LEU A 16 34.38 -3.16 4.75
N LYS A 17 35.65 -3.07 4.29
CA LYS A 17 36.79 -3.21 5.20
C LYS A 17 37.10 -1.87 5.85
N VAL A 18 36.21 -1.40 6.72
CA VAL A 18 36.52 -0.36 7.70
C VAL A 18 36.60 -1.04 9.06
N ASN A 19 37.72 -0.83 9.72
CA ASN A 19 38.15 -1.37 10.98
C ASN A 19 37.05 -1.41 12.07
N ALA A 20 36.63 -2.61 12.44
CA ALA A 20 35.99 -2.85 13.71
C ALA A 20 37.07 -2.82 14.80
N GLN A 21 37.27 -1.69 15.45
CA GLN A 21 37.93 -1.64 16.72
C GLN A 21 36.89 -1.57 17.83
N THR A 22 36.96 -2.57 18.66
CA THR A 22 36.30 -2.86 19.94
C THR A 22 35.91 -1.61 20.74
N ALA A 23 34.60 -1.45 20.97
CA ALA A 23 34.09 -0.59 22.03
C ALA A 23 33.74 -1.43 23.25
N ASP A 24 34.58 -1.33 24.27
CA ASP A 24 34.39 -1.91 25.59
C ASP A 24 33.68 -0.91 26.51
N LYS A 25 32.64 -1.43 27.19
CA LYS A 25 32.07 -1.01 28.48
C LYS A 25 31.09 0.18 28.56
N PRO A 26 29.97 -0.06 29.28
CA PRO A 26 29.02 1.01 29.59
C PRO A 26 29.58 1.94 30.67
N VAL A 27 29.63 3.24 30.39
CA VAL A 27 29.99 4.27 31.33
C VAL A 27 28.78 4.65 32.17
N THR A 28 28.69 4.08 33.39
CA THR A 28 27.79 4.58 34.41
C THR A 28 28.47 5.81 35.08
N ALA A 29 28.07 7.01 34.67
CA ALA A 29 28.57 8.24 35.28
C ALA A 29 27.81 8.59 36.55
N LEU A 30 28.48 8.41 37.69
CA LEU A 30 28.12 8.96 39.00
C LEU A 30 28.32 10.48 38.99
N PHE A 31 27.24 11.24 39.05
CA PHE A 31 27.29 12.66 39.38
C PHE A 31 27.47 12.82 40.89
N LYS A 32 28.68 13.16 41.36
CA LYS A 32 28.90 13.85 42.64
C LYS A 32 29.04 15.34 42.36
N ALA A 33 28.11 16.11 42.88
CA ALA A 33 28.24 17.56 42.91
C ALA A 33 29.33 17.98 43.87
N ASP A 34 30.39 18.59 43.36
CA ASP A 34 31.38 19.32 44.17
C ASP A 34 31.27 20.81 43.85
N THR A 35 31.00 21.57 44.90
CA THR A 35 30.78 23.02 44.85
C THR A 35 32.13 23.74 44.82
N GLY A 36 32.41 24.47 43.76
CA GLY A 36 33.38 25.56 43.82
C GLY A 36 34.50 25.65 42.82
N LYS A 37 34.35 25.24 41.55
CA LYS A 37 35.25 25.65 40.47
C LYS A 37 34.45 26.12 39.26
N LYS A 38 34.69 27.36 38.81
CA LYS A 38 34.23 27.84 37.53
C LYS A 38 34.79 26.93 36.42
N ILE A 39 33.96 26.04 35.91
CA ILE A 39 34.27 25.21 34.73
C ILE A 39 34.24 26.13 33.52
N LYS A 40 35.40 26.41 32.94
CA LYS A 40 35.46 26.89 31.55
C LYS A 40 34.87 25.75 30.70
N ILE A 41 33.64 25.90 30.27
CA ILE A 41 33.02 25.02 29.30
C ILE A 41 33.80 25.19 28.00
N ASP A 42 34.55 24.17 27.63
CA ASP A 42 35.29 24.15 26.37
C ASP A 42 34.26 24.05 25.26
N SER A 43 33.98 25.16 24.60
CA SER A 43 32.98 25.27 23.56
C SER A 43 33.20 24.29 22.38
N LEU A 44 34.46 23.87 22.17
CA LEU A 44 34.83 22.86 21.20
C LEU A 44 34.31 21.45 21.60
N ARG A 45 34.42 21.07 22.88
CA ARG A 45 33.91 19.77 23.37
C ARG A 45 32.38 19.69 23.37
N LEU A 46 31.73 20.83 23.61
CA LEU A 46 30.27 20.89 23.53
C LEU A 46 29.79 20.79 22.07
N SER A 47 30.49 21.43 21.13
CA SER A 47 30.18 21.30 19.70
C SER A 47 30.41 19.89 19.17
N ASP A 48 31.48 19.20 19.61
CA ASP A 48 31.76 17.82 19.23
C ASP A 48 30.76 16.82 19.85
N SER A 49 30.31 17.04 21.07
CA SER A 49 29.29 16.18 21.69
C SER A 49 27.90 16.41 21.09
N ILE A 50 27.56 17.63 20.72
CA ILE A 50 26.32 17.94 19.99
C ILE A 50 26.38 17.31 18.58
N LYS A 51 27.49 17.44 17.88
CA LYS A 51 27.69 16.87 16.55
C LYS A 51 27.62 15.33 16.57
N ASN A 52 28.27 14.69 17.56
CA ASN A 52 28.15 13.25 17.76
C ASN A 52 26.73 12.80 18.12
N ALA A 53 25.95 13.59 18.86
CA ALA A 53 24.56 13.29 19.15
C ALA A 53 23.65 13.47 17.91
N GLU A 54 23.94 14.43 17.03
CA GLU A 54 23.26 14.59 15.75
C GLU A 54 23.62 13.46 14.77
N ASP A 55 24.86 12.99 14.75
CA ASP A 55 25.34 11.91 13.87
C ASP A 55 24.71 10.53 14.21
N HIS A 56 24.16 10.35 15.42
CA HIS A 56 23.51 9.11 15.87
C HIS A 56 22.00 9.27 16.16
N ALA A 57 21.40 10.39 15.75
CA ALA A 57 19.98 10.59 15.92
C ALA A 57 19.16 9.66 15.00
N GLU A 58 18.12 9.05 15.54
CA GLU A 58 17.19 8.23 14.77
C GLU A 58 16.52 9.02 13.64
N PRO A 59 16.43 8.44 12.43
CA PRO A 59 15.79 9.10 11.30
C PRO A 59 14.34 9.52 11.59
N PHE A 60 13.97 10.73 11.16
CA PHE A 60 12.63 11.30 11.25
C PHE A 60 12.07 11.47 12.68
N THR A 61 12.92 11.49 13.72
CA THR A 61 12.49 11.74 15.10
C THR A 61 12.58 13.21 15.52
N PHE A 62 13.07 14.09 14.65
CA PHE A 62 13.29 15.50 14.95
C PHE A 62 12.00 16.35 14.99
N ALA A 63 10.85 15.79 14.54
CA ALA A 63 9.54 16.43 14.54
C ALA A 63 8.42 15.40 14.73
N ASP A 64 7.20 15.89 15.00
CA ASP A 64 6.01 15.05 15.03
C ASP A 64 5.44 14.91 13.60
N PHE A 65 5.48 13.68 13.07
CA PHE A 65 4.96 13.29 11.77
C PHE A 65 3.67 12.47 11.85
N SER A 66 3.00 12.44 13.00
CA SER A 66 1.71 11.76 13.18
C SER A 66 0.56 12.33 12.33
N TRP A 67 0.78 13.48 11.71
CA TRP A 67 -0.16 14.14 10.81
C TRP A 67 -0.08 13.64 9.37
N LEU A 68 0.97 12.95 8.95
CA LEU A 68 1.11 12.45 7.59
C LEU A 68 0.00 11.45 7.22
N ASN A 69 -0.43 11.48 5.97
CA ASN A 69 -1.35 10.51 5.42
C ASN A 69 -0.61 9.20 5.09
N GLY A 70 -1.19 8.05 5.41
CA GLY A 70 -0.53 6.75 5.22
C GLY A 70 0.55 6.44 6.27
N ASN A 71 0.61 7.18 7.38
CA ASN A 71 1.57 6.96 8.45
C ASN A 71 0.90 6.63 9.78
N ASN A 72 1.58 5.82 10.61
CA ASN A 72 1.10 5.49 11.94
C ASN A 72 1.16 6.73 12.85
N ARG A 73 0.00 7.08 13.42
CA ARG A 73 -0.13 8.22 14.34
C ARG A 73 0.17 7.91 15.81
N GLN A 74 0.46 6.63 16.14
CA GLN A 74 0.73 6.22 17.51
C GLN A 74 2.09 6.72 17.99
N SER A 75 2.14 7.29 19.18
CA SER A 75 3.35 7.80 19.82
C SER A 75 4.05 6.78 20.72
N SER A 76 3.39 5.67 21.01
CA SER A 76 3.93 4.61 21.87
C SER A 76 3.44 3.23 21.44
N LYS A 77 4.27 2.24 21.64
CA LYS A 77 3.97 0.82 21.45
C LYS A 77 3.66 0.19 22.81
N LEU A 78 2.58 -0.60 22.87
CA LEU A 78 2.19 -1.29 24.11
C LEU A 78 2.94 -2.59 24.33
N LEU A 79 3.30 -3.28 23.24
CA LEU A 79 3.99 -4.56 23.28
C LEU A 79 5.43 -4.36 22.79
N ASP A 80 6.25 -3.70 23.62
CA ASP A 80 7.64 -3.36 23.29
C ASP A 80 8.59 -3.84 24.36
N ASN A 81 9.62 -4.60 23.94
CA ASN A 81 10.68 -5.07 24.79
C ASN A 81 12.01 -5.16 24.00
N ALA A 82 13.09 -5.59 24.66
CA ALA A 82 14.44 -5.62 24.10
C ALA A 82 14.62 -6.50 22.84
N TYR A 83 13.66 -7.34 22.49
CA TYR A 83 13.78 -8.31 21.38
C TYR A 83 12.61 -8.30 20.42
N PHE A 84 11.50 -7.71 20.82
CA PHE A 84 10.25 -7.77 20.07
C PHE A 84 9.37 -6.56 20.32
N THR A 85 8.92 -5.95 19.25
CA THR A 85 7.87 -4.92 19.26
C THR A 85 6.64 -5.48 18.56
N GLY A 86 5.58 -5.77 19.33
CA GLY A 86 4.34 -6.35 18.82
C GLY A 86 3.50 -5.35 18.05
N ASP A 87 2.73 -5.88 17.11
CA ASP A 87 1.75 -5.14 16.31
C ASP A 87 0.47 -5.98 16.19
N PHE A 88 -0.66 -5.41 16.56
CA PHE A 88 -1.98 -6.00 16.40
C PHE A 88 -2.88 -4.97 15.74
N THR A 89 -3.46 -5.34 14.60
CA THR A 89 -4.39 -4.49 13.86
C THR A 89 -5.70 -5.23 13.63
N PHE A 90 -6.80 -4.55 13.89
CA PHE A 90 -8.15 -5.03 13.64
C PHE A 90 -8.94 -3.94 12.92
N ASP A 91 -9.50 -4.26 11.76
CA ASP A 91 -10.24 -3.37 10.88
C ASP A 91 -11.52 -4.06 10.41
N MET A 92 -12.66 -3.45 10.73
CA MET A 92 -13.98 -3.88 10.26
C MET A 92 -14.76 -2.70 9.72
N ASN A 93 -15.63 -2.97 8.78
CA ASN A 93 -16.52 -1.97 8.20
C ASN A 93 -17.93 -2.50 7.96
N TYR A 94 -18.84 -1.56 7.79
CA TYR A 94 -20.14 -1.75 7.16
C TYR A 94 -20.22 -0.76 6.00
N THR A 95 -20.47 -1.26 4.81
CA THR A 95 -20.56 -0.45 3.61
C THR A 95 -21.97 -0.58 3.02
N GLN A 96 -22.57 0.57 2.69
CA GLN A 96 -23.83 0.65 1.95
C GLN A 96 -23.59 1.31 0.60
N SER A 97 -23.72 0.53 -0.45
CA SER A 97 -23.66 1.02 -1.85
C SER A 97 -25.02 1.55 -2.32
N SER A 98 -25.00 2.65 -3.07
CA SER A 98 -26.19 3.17 -3.75
C SER A 98 -26.72 2.22 -4.82
N ASN A 99 -25.87 1.37 -5.34
CA ASN A 99 -26.22 0.44 -6.42
C ASN A 99 -26.88 -0.84 -5.91
N ASN A 100 -26.62 -1.18 -4.65
CA ASN A 100 -27.24 -2.34 -3.97
C ASN A 100 -27.23 -3.63 -4.83
N PRO A 101 -26.04 -4.15 -5.19
CA PRO A 101 -25.87 -5.29 -6.08
C PRO A 101 -26.47 -6.57 -5.47
N ASN A 102 -26.96 -7.49 -6.31
CA ASN A 102 -27.61 -8.72 -5.87
C ASN A 102 -26.67 -9.72 -5.16
N ASP A 103 -25.38 -9.64 -5.37
CA ASP A 103 -24.37 -10.50 -4.75
C ASP A 103 -23.66 -9.83 -3.56
N ASP A 104 -24.10 -8.63 -3.17
CA ASP A 104 -23.51 -7.82 -2.11
C ASP A 104 -22.01 -7.60 -2.26
N VAL A 105 -21.48 -7.61 -3.48
CA VAL A 105 -20.06 -7.41 -3.78
C VAL A 105 -19.78 -5.95 -4.12
N VAL A 106 -18.88 -5.33 -3.37
CA VAL A 106 -18.30 -4.03 -3.71
C VAL A 106 -17.23 -4.24 -4.78
N THR A 107 -17.35 -3.52 -5.91
CA THR A 107 -16.38 -3.58 -7.00
C THR A 107 -15.46 -2.36 -7.02
N GLY A 108 -14.28 -2.53 -7.65
CA GLY A 108 -13.36 -1.42 -7.88
C GLY A 108 -12.76 -0.83 -6.59
N SER A 109 -12.51 -1.65 -5.60
CA SER A 109 -11.84 -1.26 -4.35
C SER A 109 -10.85 -2.34 -3.93
N THR A 110 -9.78 -1.92 -3.27
CA THR A 110 -8.82 -2.80 -2.59
C THR A 110 -9.02 -2.81 -1.08
N ALA A 111 -9.97 -2.04 -0.57
CA ALA A 111 -10.24 -1.89 0.86
C ALA A 111 -11.65 -2.29 1.27
N LEU A 112 -12.54 -2.60 0.32
CA LEU A 112 -13.94 -2.93 0.55
C LEU A 112 -14.36 -4.13 -0.30
N ALA A 113 -14.92 -5.15 0.32
CA ALA A 113 -15.38 -6.37 -0.35
C ALA A 113 -16.90 -6.49 -0.38
N ARG A 114 -17.58 -6.15 0.70
CA ARG A 114 -18.97 -6.50 0.94
C ARG A 114 -19.88 -5.27 1.07
N ASN A 115 -21.08 -5.38 0.54
CA ASN A 115 -22.15 -4.40 0.66
C ASN A 115 -23.18 -4.90 1.65
N ASN A 116 -23.80 -3.99 2.40
CA ASN A 116 -24.90 -4.25 3.33
C ASN A 116 -24.62 -5.34 4.39
N GLU A 117 -23.36 -5.58 4.66
CA GLU A 117 -22.87 -6.56 5.64
C GLU A 117 -21.80 -5.94 6.54
N VAL A 118 -21.64 -6.45 7.74
CA VAL A 118 -20.46 -6.17 8.55
C VAL A 118 -19.34 -7.05 8.03
N ASP A 119 -18.30 -6.40 7.52
CA ASP A 119 -17.13 -7.06 6.96
C ASP A 119 -15.93 -6.92 7.89
N VAL A 120 -15.27 -8.04 8.20
CA VAL A 120 -13.96 -8.06 8.84
C VAL A 120 -12.94 -7.96 7.74
N ASN A 121 -12.51 -6.73 7.48
CA ASN A 121 -11.61 -6.42 6.38
C ASN A 121 -10.18 -6.94 6.64
N PHE A 122 -9.61 -6.59 7.80
CA PHE A 122 -8.23 -6.93 8.11
C PHE A 122 -8.06 -7.27 9.60
N VAL A 123 -7.44 -8.41 9.87
CA VAL A 123 -6.93 -8.78 11.19
C VAL A 123 -5.47 -9.18 11.03
N GLY A 124 -4.57 -8.39 11.62
CA GLY A 124 -3.15 -8.63 11.61
C GLY A 124 -2.61 -8.82 13.02
N ILE A 125 -1.77 -9.81 13.20
CA ILE A 125 -0.99 -10.02 14.41
C ILE A 125 0.45 -10.38 14.02
N GLY A 126 1.40 -9.79 14.72
CA GLY A 126 2.83 -10.01 14.47
C GLY A 126 3.67 -8.96 15.16
N GLY A 127 4.74 -8.53 14.50
CA GLY A 127 5.63 -7.50 15.02
C GLY A 127 7.03 -7.58 14.48
N ASP A 128 7.87 -6.72 15.01
CA ASP A 128 9.27 -6.56 14.67
C ASP A 128 10.16 -7.31 15.69
N PHE A 129 11.03 -8.16 15.16
CA PHE A 129 12.07 -8.86 15.94
C PHE A 129 13.40 -8.15 15.75
N HIS A 130 14.13 -7.94 16.83
CA HIS A 130 15.45 -7.29 16.80
C HIS A 130 16.35 -7.84 17.90
N TYR A 131 17.59 -8.16 17.52
CA TYR A 131 18.65 -8.56 18.45
C TYR A 131 20.00 -8.23 17.82
N ASP A 132 20.81 -7.48 18.51
CA ASP A 132 22.00 -6.84 17.93
C ASP A 132 21.56 -6.07 16.65
N ASN A 133 22.23 -6.36 15.53
CA ASN A 133 21.91 -5.78 14.24
C ASN A 133 21.02 -6.69 13.39
N VAL A 134 20.60 -7.86 13.89
CA VAL A 134 19.66 -8.74 13.18
C VAL A 134 18.25 -8.24 13.41
N ARG A 135 17.48 -8.14 12.32
CA ARG A 135 16.11 -7.68 12.33
C ARG A 135 15.20 -8.58 11.52
N GLY A 136 13.94 -8.58 11.81
CA GLY A 136 12.92 -9.27 11.06
C GLY A 136 11.54 -8.76 11.41
N ARG A 137 10.59 -8.96 10.53
CA ARG A 137 9.18 -8.66 10.76
C ARG A 137 8.34 -9.79 10.21
N ILE A 138 7.31 -10.13 10.95
CA ILE A 138 6.20 -10.96 10.48
C ILE A 138 4.89 -10.26 10.84
N MET A 139 4.00 -10.15 9.87
CA MET A 139 2.63 -9.70 10.07
C MET A 139 1.69 -10.63 9.31
N THR A 140 0.73 -11.18 10.01
CA THR A 140 -0.35 -11.93 9.37
C THR A 140 -1.41 -10.99 8.81
N GLN A 141 -2.24 -11.52 7.92
CA GLN A 141 -3.46 -10.87 7.47
C GLN A 141 -4.58 -11.89 7.31
N PHE A 142 -5.69 -11.64 7.99
CA PHE A 142 -6.92 -12.39 7.85
C PHE A 142 -8.05 -11.41 7.52
N GLY A 143 -9.18 -11.92 7.05
CA GLY A 143 -10.29 -11.11 6.60
C GLY A 143 -10.36 -11.03 5.08
N THR A 144 -11.29 -10.23 4.56
CA THR A 144 -11.53 -10.11 3.10
C THR A 144 -10.34 -9.56 2.34
N ARG A 145 -9.52 -8.69 2.95
CA ARG A 145 -8.30 -8.16 2.36
C ARG A 145 -7.29 -9.23 1.96
N ALA A 146 -7.23 -10.33 2.70
CA ALA A 146 -6.35 -11.47 2.38
C ALA A 146 -6.75 -12.21 1.09
N THR A 147 -7.95 -11.98 0.59
CA THR A 147 -8.40 -12.50 -0.72
C THR A 147 -8.44 -11.44 -1.80
N GLU A 148 -8.77 -10.18 -1.47
CA GLU A 148 -8.90 -9.11 -2.46
C GLU A 148 -7.57 -8.75 -3.10
N VAL A 149 -6.53 -8.55 -2.30
CA VAL A 149 -5.24 -8.06 -2.77
C VAL A 149 -4.34 -9.18 -3.32
N PRO A 150 -4.10 -10.29 -2.59
CA PRO A 150 -3.22 -11.36 -3.09
C PRO A 150 -3.69 -12.03 -4.38
N ARG A 151 -5.01 -12.13 -4.61
CA ARG A 151 -5.53 -12.70 -5.87
C ARG A 151 -5.14 -11.89 -7.12
N ASN A 152 -4.75 -10.64 -6.96
CA ASN A 152 -4.25 -9.79 -8.04
C ASN A 152 -2.76 -10.03 -8.35
N ASP A 153 -2.18 -11.10 -7.81
CA ASP A 153 -0.88 -11.59 -8.23
C ASP A 153 -1.01 -12.42 -9.52
N TYR A 154 -0.57 -11.86 -10.63
CA TYR A 154 -0.60 -12.53 -11.93
C TYR A 154 0.63 -13.41 -12.20
N SER A 155 1.56 -13.52 -11.26
CA SER A 155 2.72 -14.43 -11.36
C SER A 155 2.40 -15.88 -10.98
N GLY A 156 1.24 -16.13 -10.34
CA GLY A 156 0.90 -17.32 -9.59
C GLY A 156 0.79 -18.63 -10.39
N TYR A 157 0.62 -18.56 -11.70
CA TYR A 157 0.33 -19.76 -12.52
C TYR A 157 1.55 -20.34 -13.24
N ARG A 158 2.74 -20.13 -12.71
CA ARG A 158 3.97 -20.69 -13.26
C ARG A 158 4.54 -21.79 -12.37
N GLY A 159 4.47 -23.03 -12.84
CA GLY A 159 4.91 -24.21 -12.11
C GLY A 159 3.78 -24.85 -11.30
N GLN A 160 4.16 -25.71 -10.36
CA GLN A 160 3.19 -26.52 -9.60
C GLN A 160 2.75 -25.88 -8.27
N TYR A 161 3.33 -24.75 -7.89
CA TYR A 161 3.03 -24.10 -6.63
C TYR A 161 2.19 -22.84 -6.85
N ASP A 162 1.09 -22.72 -6.10
CA ASP A 162 0.23 -21.54 -6.07
C ASP A 162 0.79 -20.56 -5.03
N LEU A 163 1.51 -19.56 -5.50
CA LEU A 163 2.15 -18.57 -4.63
C LEU A 163 1.14 -17.63 -3.94
N PRO A 164 0.10 -17.11 -4.61
CA PRO A 164 -0.95 -16.36 -3.94
C PRO A 164 -1.60 -17.13 -2.80
N ASP A 165 -1.88 -18.42 -2.98
CA ASP A 165 -2.49 -19.26 -1.95
C ASP A 165 -1.52 -19.54 -0.80
N ALA A 166 -0.23 -19.69 -1.10
CA ALA A 166 0.81 -19.94 -0.11
C ALA A 166 1.06 -18.70 0.80
N TYR A 167 0.95 -17.49 0.26
CA TYR A 167 1.38 -16.26 0.96
C TYR A 167 0.24 -15.31 1.34
N ARG A 168 -1.00 -15.55 0.94
CA ARG A 168 -2.12 -14.61 1.15
C ARG A 168 -2.37 -14.23 2.61
N TYR A 169 -1.95 -15.03 3.56
CA TYR A 169 -2.11 -14.74 5.00
C TYR A 169 -0.90 -14.01 5.62
N LEU A 170 0.06 -13.61 4.79
CA LEU A 170 1.23 -12.82 5.20
C LEU A 170 1.15 -11.44 4.53
N SER A 171 0.93 -10.41 5.32
CA SER A 171 1.06 -9.04 4.82
C SER A 171 2.51 -8.60 4.73
N GLU A 172 3.33 -8.98 5.71
CA GLU A 172 4.77 -8.76 5.73
C GLU A 172 5.49 -10.00 6.31
N ALA A 173 6.59 -10.40 5.70
CA ALA A 173 7.45 -11.45 6.21
C ALA A 173 8.86 -11.26 5.66
N TYR A 174 9.75 -10.65 6.44
CA TYR A 174 11.13 -10.42 6.01
C TYR A 174 12.11 -10.56 7.16
N GLY A 175 13.35 -10.84 6.80
CA GLY A 175 14.50 -10.82 7.70
C GLY A 175 15.64 -10.03 7.09
N GLY A 176 16.50 -9.48 7.93
CA GLY A 176 17.56 -8.62 7.46
C GLY A 176 18.57 -8.24 8.52
N TYR A 177 19.41 -7.29 8.15
CA TYR A 177 20.52 -6.82 8.97
C TYR A 177 20.62 -5.29 8.88
N HIS A 178 20.90 -4.67 10.04
CA HIS A 178 21.16 -3.25 10.20
C HIS A 178 22.67 -2.99 10.21
N PHE A 179 23.11 -1.95 9.53
CA PHE A 179 24.48 -1.46 9.55
C PHE A 179 24.51 -0.05 10.10
N ASP A 180 25.35 0.18 11.10
CA ASP A 180 25.60 1.49 11.73
C ASP A 180 26.46 2.39 10.82
N VAL A 181 25.92 2.76 9.66
CA VAL A 181 26.55 3.65 8.68
C VAL A 181 25.58 4.80 8.41
N TRP A 182 26.07 6.04 8.48
CA TRP A 182 25.28 7.27 8.49
C TRP A 182 24.25 7.23 9.64
N HIS A 183 22.95 7.39 9.33
CA HIS A 183 21.86 7.22 10.30
C HIS A 183 21.20 5.84 10.16
N GLY A 184 21.90 4.88 9.60
CA GLY A 184 21.50 3.50 9.42
C GLY A 184 21.39 3.07 7.96
N ILE A 185 21.76 1.80 7.69
CA ILE A 185 21.46 1.08 6.44
C ILE A 185 20.82 -0.25 6.84
N ASN A 186 19.65 -0.54 6.28
CA ASN A 186 18.98 -1.83 6.43
C ASN A 186 19.02 -2.60 5.12
N VAL A 187 19.35 -3.89 5.19
CA VAL A 187 19.25 -4.82 4.05
C VAL A 187 18.31 -5.94 4.46
N ASP A 188 17.16 -6.00 3.84
CA ASP A 188 16.07 -6.92 4.18
C ASP A 188 15.68 -7.75 2.96
N MET A 189 15.23 -9.01 3.17
CA MET A 189 14.73 -9.90 2.12
C MET A 189 13.41 -10.54 2.58
N GLY A 190 12.42 -10.58 1.70
CA GLY A 190 11.13 -11.20 1.97
C GLY A 190 9.96 -10.50 1.31
N ILE A 191 8.79 -10.56 1.98
CA ILE A 191 7.53 -9.92 1.57
C ILE A 191 7.37 -8.62 2.34
N PHE A 192 7.08 -7.54 1.62
CA PHE A 192 6.95 -6.18 2.14
C PHE A 192 5.65 -5.55 1.70
N MET A 193 5.10 -4.62 2.50
CA MET A 193 4.16 -3.64 1.99
C MET A 193 4.80 -2.80 0.91
N SER A 194 3.98 -2.28 0.01
CA SER A 194 4.45 -1.45 -1.11
C SER A 194 5.18 -0.20 -0.63
N TYR A 195 6.21 0.18 -1.39
CA TYR A 195 6.85 1.49 -1.30
C TYR A 195 6.24 2.49 -2.29
N ILE A 196 5.44 2.02 -3.26
CA ILE A 196 4.76 2.85 -4.25
C ILE A 196 3.38 3.20 -3.72
N GLY A 197 3.00 4.47 -3.80
CA GLY A 197 1.76 4.99 -3.28
C GLY A 197 1.93 5.72 -1.94
N LEU A 198 1.12 6.77 -1.73
CA LEU A 198 1.08 7.53 -0.48
C LEU A 198 0.33 6.78 0.62
N LEU A 199 -0.80 6.13 0.27
CA LEU A 199 -1.68 5.50 1.25
C LEU A 199 -1.11 4.17 1.74
N SER A 200 -1.21 3.94 3.04
CA SER A 200 -0.85 2.68 3.66
C SER A 200 -1.86 1.58 3.34
N TYR A 201 -1.38 0.35 3.33
CA TYR A 201 -2.21 -0.86 3.33
C TYR A 201 -3.15 -0.94 4.53
N ASN A 202 -2.73 -0.40 5.68
CA ASN A 202 -3.53 -0.32 6.89
C ASN A 202 -4.43 0.92 6.87
N ASN A 203 -5.73 0.75 6.73
CA ASN A 203 -6.68 1.87 6.70
C ASN A 203 -6.65 2.75 7.96
N PHE A 204 -6.18 2.20 9.09
CA PHE A 204 -5.97 2.96 10.34
C PHE A 204 -5.00 4.14 10.17
N GLU A 205 -4.05 4.04 9.26
CA GLU A 205 -3.02 5.04 9.00
C GLU A 205 -3.47 6.12 8.00
N ASN A 206 -4.50 5.81 7.20
CA ASN A 206 -4.99 6.69 6.12
C ASN A 206 -5.99 7.73 6.64
N TRP A 207 -6.08 8.85 5.94
CA TRP A 207 -7.07 9.89 6.23
C TRP A 207 -8.47 9.56 5.70
N SER A 208 -8.61 8.62 4.78
CA SER A 208 -9.86 8.06 4.26
C SER A 208 -9.85 6.54 4.39
N TYR A 209 -11.01 5.90 4.33
CA TYR A 209 -11.13 4.44 4.34
C TYR A 209 -11.03 3.88 2.93
N GLN A 210 -11.86 4.42 2.02
CA GLN A 210 -11.79 4.05 0.60
C GLN A 210 -10.62 4.79 -0.04
N PRO A 211 -9.61 4.07 -0.56
CA PRO A 211 -8.56 4.69 -1.36
C PRO A 211 -9.12 5.34 -2.62
N SER A 212 -8.49 6.43 -3.10
CA SER A 212 -8.74 6.95 -4.44
C SER A 212 -8.40 5.91 -5.49
N TYR A 213 -8.96 6.06 -6.69
CA TYR A 213 -8.60 5.24 -7.85
C TYR A 213 -7.10 5.15 -8.09
N LEU A 214 -6.37 6.23 -7.84
CA LEU A 214 -4.93 6.24 -7.98
C LEU A 214 -4.30 5.19 -7.06
N SER A 215 -4.59 5.22 -5.76
CA SER A 215 -4.05 4.26 -4.79
C SER A 215 -4.60 2.85 -4.95
N ASP A 216 -5.87 2.69 -5.34
CA ASP A 216 -6.44 1.38 -5.63
C ASP A 216 -5.71 0.66 -6.80
N ASN A 217 -5.12 1.43 -7.72
CA ASN A 217 -4.41 0.90 -8.89
C ASN A 217 -2.89 0.84 -8.71
N THR A 218 -2.32 1.33 -7.60
CA THR A 218 -0.91 1.10 -7.26
C THR A 218 -0.71 -0.25 -6.56
N PRO A 219 0.51 -0.82 -6.55
CA PRO A 219 0.76 -2.09 -5.89
C PRO A 219 0.69 -1.98 -4.37
N TRP A 220 0.25 -3.05 -3.71
CA TRP A 220 0.12 -3.12 -2.27
C TRP A 220 1.19 -3.95 -1.58
N PHE A 221 1.90 -4.80 -2.32
CA PHE A 221 2.97 -5.63 -1.77
C PHE A 221 4.06 -5.92 -2.81
N PHE A 222 5.25 -6.24 -2.30
CA PHE A 222 6.38 -6.70 -3.09
C PHE A 222 7.08 -7.87 -2.41
N ASN A 223 7.69 -8.75 -3.20
CA ASN A 223 8.55 -9.83 -2.72
C ASN A 223 9.95 -9.67 -3.34
N GLY A 224 11.00 -9.63 -2.51
CA GLY A 224 12.36 -9.45 -3.00
C GLY A 224 13.35 -8.96 -1.94
N VAL A 225 14.23 -8.07 -2.34
CA VAL A 225 15.27 -7.46 -1.50
C VAL A 225 15.05 -5.94 -1.46
N ARG A 226 15.14 -5.38 -0.26
CA ARG A 226 15.10 -3.95 0.01
C ARG A 226 16.40 -3.51 0.67
N ILE A 227 16.97 -2.41 0.19
CA ILE A 227 18.09 -1.72 0.83
C ILE A 227 17.59 -0.32 1.19
N GLN A 228 17.47 -0.04 2.50
CA GLN A 228 17.09 1.28 3.00
C GLN A 228 18.34 1.98 3.53
N MET A 229 18.54 3.21 3.14
CA MET A 229 19.68 4.04 3.54
C MET A 229 19.16 5.35 4.11
N PHE A 230 19.71 5.79 5.22
CA PHE A 230 19.39 7.06 5.86
C PHE A 230 20.63 7.98 5.86
N PRO A 231 20.87 8.72 4.75
CA PRO A 231 22.02 9.62 4.65
C PRO A 231 21.96 10.80 5.63
N SER A 232 20.78 11.11 6.14
CA SER A 232 20.55 12.11 7.18
C SER A 232 19.27 11.76 7.97
N VAL A 233 19.07 12.40 9.11
CA VAL A 233 17.81 12.27 9.89
C VAL A 233 16.56 12.74 9.13
N LYS A 234 16.74 13.44 8.01
CA LYS A 234 15.67 14.02 7.18
C LYS A 234 15.43 13.33 5.85
N THR A 235 16.26 12.32 5.52
CA THR A 235 16.27 11.74 4.18
C THR A 235 16.42 10.22 4.25
N LYS A 236 15.56 9.53 3.50
CA LYS A 236 15.63 8.09 3.26
C LYS A 236 15.74 7.84 1.76
N VAL A 237 16.61 6.91 1.39
CA VAL A 237 16.75 6.39 0.02
C VAL A 237 16.58 4.88 0.06
N GLU A 238 15.80 4.32 -0.85
CA GLU A 238 15.63 2.88 -0.96
C GLU A 238 15.96 2.39 -2.36
N ILE A 239 16.60 1.22 -2.42
CA ILE A 239 16.82 0.45 -3.64
C ILE A 239 16.12 -0.89 -3.46
N TRP A 240 15.35 -1.30 -4.47
CA TRP A 240 14.57 -2.52 -4.46
C TRP A 240 14.97 -3.41 -5.64
N ILE A 241 15.13 -4.71 -5.36
CA ILE A 241 15.28 -5.77 -6.36
C ILE A 241 14.17 -6.77 -6.05
N ILE A 242 13.12 -6.76 -6.83
CA ILE A 242 11.85 -7.42 -6.52
C ILE A 242 11.42 -8.35 -7.66
N ASN A 243 10.54 -9.27 -7.37
CA ASN A 243 10.08 -10.27 -8.35
C ASN A 243 9.27 -9.65 -9.50
N GLY A 244 8.55 -8.56 -9.25
CA GLY A 244 7.76 -7.84 -10.25
C GLY A 244 6.73 -6.91 -9.60
N TRP A 245 5.88 -6.32 -10.42
CA TRP A 245 4.81 -5.42 -10.01
C TRP A 245 3.71 -6.19 -9.27
N GLN A 246 3.53 -5.93 -7.97
CA GLN A 246 2.55 -6.60 -7.11
C GLN A 246 2.53 -8.12 -7.33
N SER A 247 3.68 -8.78 -7.15
CA SER A 247 3.80 -10.20 -7.43
C SER A 247 4.68 -10.94 -6.45
N TYR A 248 4.27 -12.15 -6.10
CA TYR A 248 5.08 -13.07 -5.30
C TYR A 248 6.16 -13.76 -6.14
N GLY A 249 5.88 -14.03 -7.42
CA GLY A 249 6.83 -14.63 -8.36
C GLY A 249 7.27 -13.67 -9.46
N THR A 250 8.27 -14.04 -10.24
CA THR A 250 8.73 -13.24 -11.39
C THR A 250 7.86 -13.48 -12.61
N PHE A 251 7.54 -12.47 -13.39
CA PHE A 251 6.80 -12.61 -14.66
C PHE A 251 7.68 -13.12 -15.79
N ASN A 252 8.93 -12.73 -15.79
CA ASN A 252 9.97 -13.11 -16.76
C ASN A 252 11.27 -13.44 -16.01
N LYS A 253 12.38 -13.65 -16.73
CA LYS A 253 13.67 -13.98 -16.10
C LYS A 253 14.37 -12.79 -15.42
N MET A 254 13.93 -11.56 -15.71
CA MET A 254 14.51 -10.35 -15.16
C MET A 254 13.69 -9.90 -13.94
N PRO A 255 14.32 -9.59 -12.82
CA PRO A 255 13.62 -8.99 -11.68
C PRO A 255 13.15 -7.56 -12.00
N GLY A 256 12.21 -7.07 -11.22
CA GLY A 256 11.87 -5.66 -11.16
C GLY A 256 12.90 -4.87 -10.32
N PHE A 257 13.05 -3.60 -10.62
CA PHE A 257 13.91 -2.67 -9.89
C PHE A 257 13.08 -1.49 -9.41
N GLY A 258 13.28 -1.10 -8.17
CA GLY A 258 12.64 0.05 -7.57
C GLY A 258 13.62 1.02 -6.94
N PHE A 259 13.19 2.26 -6.87
CA PHE A 259 13.90 3.32 -6.19
C PHE A 259 12.87 4.19 -5.45
N ALA A 260 13.14 4.50 -4.18
CA ALA A 260 12.35 5.45 -3.43
C ALA A 260 13.23 6.51 -2.79
N PHE A 261 12.77 7.73 -2.82
CA PHE A 261 13.37 8.88 -2.15
C PHE A 261 12.32 9.54 -1.26
N VAL A 262 12.64 9.71 0.02
CA VAL A 262 11.78 10.36 1.00
C VAL A 262 12.56 11.46 1.69
N SER A 263 11.99 12.65 1.80
CA SER A 263 12.61 13.79 2.46
C SER A 263 11.62 14.59 3.29
N SER A 264 11.96 14.84 4.55
CA SER A 264 11.25 15.76 5.44
C SER A 264 12.22 16.89 5.84
N PRO A 265 12.34 17.96 5.04
CA PRO A 265 13.31 19.03 5.33
C PRO A 265 13.02 19.75 6.66
N ASN A 266 11.77 19.70 7.11
CA ASN A 266 11.29 20.23 8.39
C ASN A 266 10.03 19.44 8.83
N GLY A 267 9.48 19.76 10.00
CA GLY A 267 8.28 19.08 10.54
C GLY A 267 6.97 19.37 9.80
N SER A 268 6.97 20.24 8.81
CA SER A 268 5.76 20.64 8.07
C SER A 268 5.74 20.26 6.61
N ASN A 269 6.83 19.74 6.05
CA ASN A 269 6.91 19.35 4.64
C ASN A 269 7.46 17.93 4.52
N HIS A 270 6.80 17.15 3.69
CA HIS A 270 7.18 15.77 3.39
C HIS A 270 7.07 15.51 1.88
N PHE A 271 8.11 14.92 1.30
CA PHE A 271 8.22 14.61 -0.12
C PHE A 271 8.54 13.12 -0.28
N ILE A 272 7.85 12.48 -1.21
CA ILE A 272 8.08 11.09 -1.60
C ILE A 272 8.21 11.05 -3.12
N SER A 273 9.19 10.29 -3.64
CA SER A 273 9.28 9.94 -5.06
C SER A 273 9.62 8.47 -5.17
N ASN A 274 8.71 7.71 -5.75
CA ASN A 274 8.81 6.27 -5.92
C ASN A 274 8.91 5.94 -7.40
N ASN A 275 9.81 5.03 -7.76
CA ASN A 275 10.05 4.68 -9.15
C ASN A 275 10.15 3.16 -9.32
N TYR A 276 9.64 2.65 -10.43
CA TYR A 276 9.68 1.24 -10.78
C TYR A 276 10.08 1.02 -12.22
N PHE A 277 10.86 -0.04 -12.44
CA PHE A 277 11.20 -0.58 -13.74
C PHE A 277 11.15 -2.11 -13.72
N GLY A 278 10.42 -2.71 -14.67
CA GLY A 278 10.30 -4.17 -14.74
C GLY A 278 9.83 -4.70 -16.08
N THR A 279 9.65 -6.04 -16.14
CA THR A 279 9.15 -6.76 -17.31
C THR A 279 7.98 -7.64 -16.88
N ASP A 280 6.80 -7.04 -16.67
CA ASP A 280 5.66 -7.63 -15.97
C ASP A 280 4.60 -8.22 -16.90
N VAL A 281 4.79 -8.15 -18.21
CA VAL A 281 3.95 -8.86 -19.17
C VAL A 281 4.44 -10.29 -19.29
N ALA A 282 3.70 -11.24 -18.77
CA ALA A 282 4.08 -12.65 -18.71
C ALA A 282 4.37 -13.22 -20.10
N GLY A 283 5.53 -13.86 -20.27
CA GLY A 283 5.98 -14.42 -21.56
C GLY A 283 6.46 -13.38 -22.58
N ALA A 284 6.48 -12.10 -22.24
CA ALA A 284 6.90 -11.00 -23.12
C ALA A 284 8.04 -10.18 -22.50
N PRO A 285 9.25 -10.73 -22.36
CA PRO A 285 10.39 -10.04 -21.72
C PRO A 285 10.88 -8.81 -22.51
N GLY A 286 10.41 -8.61 -23.74
CA GLY A 286 10.65 -7.43 -24.56
C GLY A 286 9.81 -6.21 -24.15
N VAL A 287 8.72 -6.42 -23.43
CA VAL A 287 7.86 -5.32 -22.93
C VAL A 287 8.35 -4.88 -21.56
N LYS A 288 8.64 -3.61 -21.44
CA LYS A 288 9.15 -2.99 -20.21
C LYS A 288 8.11 -2.06 -19.63
N ARG A 289 7.99 -2.07 -18.29
CA ARG A 289 7.16 -1.17 -17.50
C ARG A 289 8.03 -0.12 -16.84
N TYR A 290 7.57 1.10 -16.87
CA TYR A 290 8.12 2.25 -16.13
C TYR A 290 6.98 2.89 -15.36
N HIS A 291 7.25 3.29 -14.11
CA HIS A 291 6.27 3.96 -13.27
C HIS A 291 6.95 4.91 -12.30
N THR A 292 6.36 6.09 -12.08
CA THR A 292 6.70 7.01 -11.00
C THR A 292 5.43 7.40 -10.24
N ASP A 293 5.55 7.51 -8.92
CA ASP A 293 4.52 7.98 -7.99
C ASP A 293 5.19 9.01 -7.08
N ASP A 294 4.75 10.25 -7.19
CA ASP A 294 5.36 11.40 -6.51
C ASP A 294 4.34 12.08 -5.61
N SER A 295 4.68 12.24 -4.33
CA SER A 295 3.79 12.81 -3.33
C SER A 295 4.41 13.99 -2.59
N PHE A 296 3.57 14.95 -2.26
CA PHE A 296 3.90 16.08 -1.40
C PHE A 296 2.83 16.25 -0.34
N GLU A 297 3.26 16.43 0.93
CA GLU A 297 2.41 16.68 2.07
C GLU A 297 2.86 17.93 2.81
N HIS A 298 1.90 18.75 3.23
CA HIS A 298 2.18 20.00 3.89
C HIS A 298 1.23 20.28 5.07
N LEU A 299 1.83 20.42 6.26
CA LEU A 299 1.17 20.90 7.48
C LEU A 299 1.27 22.42 7.51
N TYR A 300 0.22 23.11 7.13
CA TYR A 300 0.24 24.58 7.02
C TYR A 300 -0.29 25.30 8.28
N TYR A 301 -0.93 24.54 9.19
CA TYR A 301 -1.38 25.05 10.49
C TYR A 301 -1.14 24.00 11.57
N ASP A 302 -0.45 24.38 12.65
CA ASP A 302 -0.20 23.54 13.83
C ASP A 302 -0.30 24.34 15.12
N ASP A 303 -1.36 24.09 15.86
CA ASP A 303 -1.62 24.61 17.21
C ASP A 303 -2.10 23.47 18.13
N ALA A 304 -1.43 22.32 18.00
CA ALA A 304 -1.81 21.06 18.67
C ALA A 304 -1.94 21.20 20.20
N ASN A 305 -1.18 22.11 20.81
CA ASN A 305 -1.14 22.32 22.26
C ASN A 305 -2.20 23.29 22.75
N SER A 306 -2.96 23.95 21.88
CA SER A 306 -4.01 24.89 22.29
C SER A 306 -5.17 24.14 22.96
N LYS A 307 -5.85 24.83 23.90
CA LYS A 307 -7.03 24.31 24.60
C LYS A 307 -8.32 24.66 23.83
N GLY A 308 -9.38 23.91 24.11
CA GLY A 308 -10.71 24.15 23.55
C GLY A 308 -11.01 23.35 22.27
N SER A 309 -12.21 23.56 21.71
CA SER A 309 -12.78 22.74 20.63
C SER A 309 -12.39 23.17 19.21
N GLY A 310 -11.57 24.21 19.06
CA GLY A 310 -11.18 24.75 17.76
C GLY A 310 -10.31 23.83 16.92
N ILE A 311 -9.95 24.30 15.71
CA ILE A 311 -8.99 23.61 14.83
C ILE A 311 -7.62 23.61 15.50
N LYS A 312 -6.95 22.47 15.48
CA LYS A 312 -5.64 22.22 16.08
C LYS A 312 -4.55 22.05 15.03
N ARG A 313 -4.88 21.34 13.94
CA ARG A 313 -3.99 21.12 12.80
C ARG A 313 -4.77 21.20 11.51
N ALA A 314 -4.07 21.59 10.45
CA ALA A 314 -4.59 21.51 9.09
C ALA A 314 -3.44 21.19 8.11
N ALA A 315 -3.66 20.18 7.27
CA ALA A 315 -2.69 19.71 6.32
C ALA A 315 -3.36 19.33 5.00
N PHE A 316 -2.58 19.28 3.94
CA PHE A 316 -3.00 18.73 2.66
C PHE A 316 -1.95 17.79 2.09
N THR A 317 -2.39 16.87 1.23
CA THR A 317 -1.55 15.99 0.45
C THR A 317 -1.88 16.10 -1.02
N PHE A 318 -0.88 15.91 -1.87
CA PHE A 318 -1.03 15.80 -3.31
C PHE A 318 -0.15 14.68 -3.81
N THR A 319 -0.71 13.80 -4.67
CA THR A 319 0.04 12.73 -5.33
C THR A 319 -0.23 12.76 -6.83
N ALA A 320 0.79 12.50 -7.62
CA ALA A 320 0.70 12.34 -9.06
C ALA A 320 1.47 11.10 -9.49
N ASP A 321 0.83 10.28 -10.33
CA ASP A 321 1.39 9.07 -10.91
C ASP A 321 1.47 9.19 -12.42
N PHE A 322 2.57 8.67 -12.93
CA PHE A 322 2.73 8.43 -14.35
C PHE A 322 3.40 7.08 -14.59
N GLY A 323 2.84 6.29 -15.51
CA GLY A 323 3.44 5.03 -15.90
C GLY A 323 3.15 4.68 -17.36
N PHE A 324 4.00 3.82 -17.93
CA PHE A 324 3.79 3.31 -19.28
C PHE A 324 4.51 1.98 -19.50
N GLN A 325 4.07 1.29 -20.55
CA GLN A 325 4.75 0.12 -21.10
C GLN A 325 5.25 0.42 -22.50
N ASP A 326 6.41 -0.14 -22.85
CA ASP A 326 7.03 -0.02 -24.16
C ASP A 326 7.71 -1.32 -24.58
N GLY A 327 7.58 -1.67 -25.86
CA GLY A 327 8.22 -2.84 -26.45
C GLY A 327 7.26 -3.74 -27.21
N ASN A 328 7.80 -4.92 -27.63
CA ASN A 328 7.08 -5.87 -28.46
C ASN A 328 6.84 -7.17 -27.71
N ALA A 329 5.59 -7.65 -27.69
CA ALA A 329 5.22 -8.96 -27.22
C ALA A 329 5.16 -9.96 -28.37
N PRO A 330 5.23 -11.28 -28.08
CA PRO A 330 4.95 -12.33 -29.05
C PRO A 330 3.59 -12.14 -29.74
N GLY A 331 3.47 -12.58 -30.99
CA GLY A 331 2.24 -12.42 -31.77
C GLY A 331 2.07 -11.05 -32.43
N GLY A 332 3.11 -10.18 -32.38
CA GLY A 332 3.10 -8.88 -33.05
C GLY A 332 2.37 -7.78 -32.26
N VAL A 333 2.06 -8.02 -31.00
CA VAL A 333 1.46 -7.00 -30.11
C VAL A 333 2.54 -5.98 -29.74
N VAL A 334 2.27 -4.71 -30.00
CA VAL A 334 3.17 -3.59 -29.74
C VAL A 334 2.61 -2.75 -28.61
N TYR A 335 3.43 -2.52 -27.59
CA TYR A 335 3.18 -1.56 -26.50
C TYR A 335 3.94 -0.27 -26.79
N SER A 336 3.33 0.86 -26.55
CA SER A 336 3.93 2.18 -26.75
C SER A 336 3.42 3.15 -25.69
N PRO A 337 4.24 4.08 -25.20
CA PRO A 337 3.76 5.11 -24.26
C PRO A 337 2.64 5.97 -24.80
N PHE A 338 2.63 6.22 -26.12
CA PHE A 338 1.69 7.14 -26.77
C PHE A 338 1.18 6.56 -28.09
N GLY A 339 0.14 7.20 -28.64
CA GLY A 339 -0.39 6.87 -29.96
C GLY A 339 -1.52 5.83 -29.93
N LYS A 340 -1.69 5.08 -31.03
CA LYS A 340 -2.79 4.13 -31.22
C LYS A 340 -2.73 2.94 -30.25
N ASN A 341 -1.51 2.51 -29.90
CA ASN A 341 -1.24 1.38 -29.00
C ASN A 341 -0.75 1.90 -27.63
N ALA A 342 -1.23 3.07 -27.21
CA ALA A 342 -0.80 3.67 -25.97
C ALA A 342 -1.10 2.74 -24.79
N SER A 343 -0.03 2.38 -24.05
CA SER A 343 -0.11 1.68 -22.77
C SER A 343 0.48 2.58 -21.70
N ASN A 344 -0.35 3.47 -21.18
CA ASN A 344 0.05 4.43 -20.16
C ASN A 344 -1.02 4.59 -19.09
N PHE A 345 -0.60 5.22 -17.99
CA PHE A 345 -1.42 5.60 -16.87
C PHE A 345 -1.00 7.00 -16.41
N ILE A 346 -1.99 7.84 -16.14
CA ILE A 346 -1.79 9.13 -15.47
C ILE A 346 -2.86 9.23 -14.41
N GLY A 347 -2.46 9.56 -13.19
CA GLY A 347 -3.38 9.77 -12.08
C GLY A 347 -2.94 10.91 -11.18
N VAL A 348 -3.92 11.52 -10.54
CA VAL A 348 -3.71 12.51 -9.48
C VAL A 348 -4.67 12.27 -8.34
N MET A 349 -4.25 12.54 -7.10
CA MET A 349 -5.15 12.62 -5.96
C MET A 349 -4.72 13.75 -5.02
N ALA A 350 -5.69 14.32 -4.31
CA ALA A 350 -5.43 15.31 -3.29
C ALA A 350 -6.40 15.14 -2.13
N TYR A 351 -5.89 15.31 -0.93
CA TYR A 351 -6.67 15.28 0.30
C TYR A 351 -6.32 16.47 1.18
N HIS A 352 -7.32 16.98 1.86
CA HIS A 352 -7.19 18.01 2.88
C HIS A 352 -7.78 17.48 4.18
N ARG A 353 -7.06 17.64 5.29
CA ARG A 353 -7.52 17.22 6.62
C ARG A 353 -7.35 18.30 7.65
N ILE A 354 -8.36 18.46 8.50
CA ILE A 354 -8.27 19.24 9.73
C ILE A 354 -8.46 18.33 10.94
N TRP A 355 -7.73 18.64 12.02
CA TRP A 355 -7.92 18.02 13.33
C TRP A 355 -8.45 19.08 14.28
N PHE A 356 -9.43 18.70 15.09
CA PHE A 356 -10.10 19.64 15.99
C PHE A 356 -10.58 18.98 17.29
N GLY A 357 -11.02 19.78 18.23
CA GLY A 357 -11.44 19.33 19.55
C GLY A 357 -10.27 19.10 20.50
N ASP A 358 -10.57 18.95 21.79
CA ASP A 358 -9.56 18.67 22.80
C ASP A 358 -8.83 17.36 22.52
N GLY A 359 -7.48 17.43 22.50
CA GLY A 359 -6.63 16.30 22.21
C GLY A 359 -6.73 15.79 20.76
N MET A 360 -7.21 16.64 19.84
CA MET A 360 -7.34 16.29 18.40
C MET A 360 -8.15 15.01 18.16
N LYS A 361 -9.18 14.77 18.96
CA LYS A 361 -10.00 13.57 18.90
C LYS A 361 -10.84 13.47 17.63
N TRP A 362 -11.05 14.59 16.95
CA TRP A 362 -11.82 14.66 15.72
C TRP A 362 -10.94 14.98 14.53
N GLY A 363 -11.17 14.30 13.43
CA GLY A 363 -10.54 14.58 12.15
C GLY A 363 -11.59 14.68 11.05
N TRP A 364 -11.51 15.70 10.20
CA TRP A 364 -12.34 15.81 9.01
C TRP A 364 -11.45 15.87 7.78
N THR A 365 -11.69 14.96 6.85
CA THR A 365 -10.97 14.87 5.58
C THR A 365 -11.94 15.09 4.43
N ILE A 366 -11.49 15.79 3.41
CA ILE A 366 -12.13 15.88 2.10
C ILE A 366 -11.06 15.65 1.03
N GLY A 367 -11.38 14.91 -0.01
CA GLY A 367 -10.41 14.66 -1.07
C GLY A 367 -10.97 13.75 -2.15
N GLY A 368 -10.07 13.25 -2.98
CA GLY A 368 -10.35 12.37 -4.08
C GLY A 368 -9.29 12.45 -5.15
N GLY A 369 -9.56 11.85 -6.29
CA GLY A 369 -8.61 11.79 -7.39
C GLY A 369 -9.24 11.54 -8.74
N ALA A 370 -8.39 11.51 -9.75
CA ALA A 370 -8.78 11.20 -11.11
C ALA A 370 -7.68 10.38 -11.80
N ILE A 371 -8.08 9.47 -12.68
CA ILE A 371 -7.18 8.64 -13.46
C ILE A 371 -7.53 8.66 -14.93
N SER A 372 -6.51 8.49 -15.76
CA SER A 372 -6.61 8.12 -17.17
C SER A 372 -5.77 6.87 -17.40
N ASN A 373 -6.40 5.78 -17.78
CA ASN A 373 -5.78 4.46 -18.01
C ASN A 373 -6.31 3.89 -19.33
N PRO A 374 -5.99 4.53 -20.47
CA PRO A 374 -6.66 4.30 -21.74
C PRO A 374 -6.54 2.88 -22.29
N SER A 375 -5.51 2.15 -21.92
CA SER A 375 -5.26 0.78 -22.34
C SER A 375 -5.19 -0.20 -21.17
N ARG A 376 -5.68 0.21 -20.02
CA ARG A 376 -5.68 -0.60 -18.79
C ARG A 376 -4.28 -1.06 -18.37
N TYR A 377 -3.34 -0.14 -18.46
CA TYR A 377 -1.96 -0.32 -17.97
C TYR A 377 -1.92 -0.82 -16.51
N LEU A 378 -2.74 -0.19 -15.67
CA LEU A 378 -3.11 -0.68 -14.34
C LEU A 378 -4.63 -0.91 -14.36
N ALA A 379 -5.06 -2.09 -14.00
CA ALA A 379 -6.47 -2.41 -13.98
C ALA A 379 -6.85 -3.07 -12.67
N LEU A 380 -7.62 -2.35 -11.88
CA LEU A 380 -8.38 -2.94 -10.80
C LEU A 380 -9.69 -3.43 -11.40
N VAL A 381 -9.86 -4.73 -11.46
CA VAL A 381 -11.06 -5.37 -12.01
C VAL A 381 -11.99 -5.85 -10.89
N PRO A 382 -13.29 -5.96 -11.18
CA PRO A 382 -14.23 -6.53 -10.22
C PRO A 382 -13.82 -7.92 -9.72
N PRO A 383 -14.14 -8.28 -8.46
CA PRO A 383 -13.93 -9.61 -7.93
C PRO A 383 -14.48 -10.71 -8.85
N GLY A 384 -13.69 -11.77 -9.08
CA GLY A 384 -14.09 -12.86 -9.96
C GLY A 384 -13.79 -12.67 -11.43
N LEU A 385 -13.33 -11.49 -11.84
CA LEU A 385 -12.92 -11.20 -13.20
C LEU A 385 -11.40 -11.11 -13.25
N ALA A 386 -10.78 -12.11 -13.81
CA ALA A 386 -9.33 -12.22 -13.82
C ALA A 386 -8.66 -11.34 -14.89
N THR A 387 -9.40 -10.57 -15.70
CA THR A 387 -8.78 -9.91 -16.86
C THR A 387 -9.48 -8.62 -17.31
N ASP A 388 -8.69 -7.69 -17.80
CA ASP A 388 -9.10 -6.57 -18.64
C ASP A 388 -10.03 -6.97 -19.79
N SER A 389 -9.91 -8.19 -20.30
CA SER A 389 -10.70 -8.72 -21.41
C SER A 389 -12.20 -8.65 -21.17
N PHE A 390 -12.63 -8.68 -19.92
CA PHE A 390 -14.04 -8.52 -19.60
C PHE A 390 -14.53 -7.07 -19.77
N LEU A 391 -13.83 -6.10 -19.24
CA LEU A 391 -14.19 -4.68 -19.44
C LEU A 391 -14.10 -4.31 -20.92
N GLU A 392 -13.10 -4.85 -21.63
CA GLU A 392 -12.95 -4.69 -23.07
C GLU A 392 -14.10 -5.34 -23.84
N ALA A 393 -14.55 -6.53 -23.40
CA ALA A 393 -15.70 -7.21 -24.03
C ALA A 393 -17.02 -6.46 -23.77
N SER A 394 -17.17 -5.81 -22.61
CA SER A 394 -18.36 -5.02 -22.26
C SER A 394 -18.45 -3.72 -23.05
N VAL A 395 -17.30 -3.06 -23.26
CA VAL A 395 -17.19 -1.78 -23.98
C VAL A 395 -15.93 -1.79 -24.85
N PRO A 396 -15.94 -2.53 -25.97
CA PRO A 396 -14.76 -2.69 -26.83
C PRO A 396 -14.17 -1.36 -27.28
N GLY A 397 -12.87 -1.20 -27.15
CA GLY A 397 -12.12 -0.01 -27.55
C GLY A 397 -12.35 1.24 -26.67
N ALA A 398 -13.14 1.15 -25.61
CA ALA A 398 -13.33 2.28 -24.70
C ALA A 398 -12.07 2.51 -23.85
N LYS A 399 -11.65 3.78 -23.78
CA LYS A 399 -10.56 4.22 -22.92
C LYS A 399 -11.08 4.38 -21.49
N MET A 400 -10.41 3.76 -20.53
CA MET A 400 -10.78 3.85 -19.13
C MET A 400 -10.29 5.17 -18.52
N ALA A 401 -11.21 5.96 -17.97
CA ALA A 401 -10.91 7.17 -17.21
C ALA A 401 -12.01 7.41 -16.17
N GLY A 402 -11.62 7.84 -14.98
CA GLY A 402 -12.57 8.04 -13.90
C GLY A 402 -12.08 9.03 -12.85
N TRP A 403 -12.98 9.35 -11.92
CA TRP A 403 -12.69 10.21 -10.78
C TRP A 403 -13.45 9.73 -9.54
N ASP A 404 -12.95 10.10 -8.40
CA ASP A 404 -13.58 9.88 -7.10
C ASP A 404 -13.51 11.13 -6.24
N ALA A 405 -14.45 11.24 -5.30
CA ALA A 405 -14.46 12.26 -4.27
C ALA A 405 -15.02 11.67 -2.98
N SER A 406 -14.41 12.03 -1.86
CA SER A 406 -14.82 11.55 -0.55
C SER A 406 -14.83 12.66 0.50
N THR A 407 -15.67 12.47 1.53
CA THR A 407 -15.61 13.20 2.79
C THR A 407 -15.67 12.22 3.94
N CYS A 408 -14.78 12.38 4.89
CA CYS A 408 -14.55 11.42 5.96
C CYS A 408 -14.46 12.14 7.31
N MET A 409 -15.20 11.65 8.31
CA MET A 409 -15.15 12.11 9.69
C MET A 409 -14.63 10.99 10.58
N ASP A 410 -13.56 11.28 11.33
CA ASP A 410 -12.98 10.37 12.31
C ASP A 410 -13.25 10.84 13.73
N TYR A 411 -13.54 9.90 14.60
CA TYR A 411 -13.46 10.06 16.04
C TYR A 411 -12.38 9.14 16.62
N ASN A 412 -11.33 9.73 17.17
CA ASN A 412 -10.17 9.06 17.76
C ASN A 412 -10.17 9.33 19.28
N PRO A 413 -10.87 8.52 20.10
CA PRO A 413 -10.90 8.73 21.55
C PRO A 413 -9.50 8.63 22.18
N ASN A 414 -8.62 7.85 21.58
CA ASN A 414 -7.20 7.69 21.91
C ASN A 414 -6.40 7.32 20.65
N GLN A 415 -5.11 7.07 20.81
CA GLN A 415 -4.23 6.73 19.69
C GLN A 415 -4.42 5.30 19.13
N TYR A 416 -5.21 4.45 19.78
CA TYR A 416 -5.38 3.03 19.43
C TYR A 416 -6.70 2.72 18.73
N LEU A 417 -7.68 3.62 18.76
CA LEU A 417 -9.01 3.41 18.21
C LEU A 417 -9.40 4.54 17.26
N THR A 418 -9.96 4.17 16.10
CA THR A 418 -10.67 5.07 15.21
C THR A 418 -12.07 4.56 14.94
N LEU A 419 -13.07 5.41 15.12
CA LEU A 419 -14.38 5.28 14.52
C LEU A 419 -14.44 6.23 13.32
N ARG A 420 -14.76 5.72 12.15
CA ARG A 420 -14.75 6.46 10.88
C ARG A 420 -16.11 6.41 10.22
N PHE A 421 -16.54 7.54 9.69
CA PHE A 421 -17.74 7.69 8.86
C PHE A 421 -17.30 8.33 7.55
N GLU A 422 -17.58 7.69 6.42
CA GLU A 422 -17.15 8.20 5.12
C GLU A 422 -18.30 8.13 4.10
N LEU A 423 -18.40 9.17 3.30
CA LEU A 423 -19.20 9.20 2.08
C LEU A 423 -18.24 9.34 0.91
N VAL A 424 -18.36 8.45 -0.05
CA VAL A 424 -17.55 8.48 -1.27
C VAL A 424 -18.43 8.35 -2.49
N HIS A 425 -18.13 9.10 -3.53
CA HIS A 425 -18.72 8.96 -4.86
C HIS A 425 -17.62 8.64 -5.87
N ARG A 426 -17.87 7.64 -6.72
CA ARG A 426 -16.93 7.17 -7.74
C ARG A 426 -17.64 7.13 -9.11
N PHE A 427 -16.93 7.56 -10.13
CA PHE A 427 -17.36 7.53 -11.51
C PHE A 427 -16.28 6.94 -12.41
N MET A 428 -16.71 6.12 -13.36
CA MET A 428 -15.88 5.61 -14.44
C MET A 428 -16.61 5.84 -15.77
N ASN A 429 -15.90 6.25 -16.79
CA ASN A 429 -16.49 6.51 -18.10
C ASN A 429 -16.93 5.25 -18.87
N ILE A 430 -16.59 4.08 -18.35
CA ILE A 430 -17.07 2.76 -18.79
C ILE A 430 -17.90 2.12 -17.68
N PRO A 431 -18.84 1.19 -17.99
CA PRO A 431 -19.52 0.40 -16.97
C PRO A 431 -18.51 -0.39 -16.12
N TYR A 432 -18.46 -0.11 -14.82
CA TYR A 432 -17.38 -0.57 -13.95
C TYR A 432 -17.88 -1.10 -12.60
N PHE A 433 -18.95 -0.53 -12.05
CA PHE A 433 -19.52 -0.89 -10.76
C PHE A 433 -20.68 -1.84 -10.93
N ASN A 434 -20.86 -2.75 -9.98
CA ASN A 434 -22.04 -3.59 -9.94
C ASN A 434 -23.32 -2.74 -9.86
N GLY A 435 -24.27 -3.04 -10.73
CA GLY A 435 -25.60 -2.48 -10.72
C GLY A 435 -26.58 -3.30 -9.87
N SER A 436 -27.76 -2.74 -9.62
CA SER A 436 -28.81 -3.39 -8.82
C SER A 436 -29.50 -4.57 -9.51
N GLY A 437 -29.34 -4.70 -10.82
CA GLY A 437 -29.95 -5.75 -11.64
C GLY A 437 -29.13 -7.03 -11.74
N GLY A 438 -27.92 -7.07 -11.20
CA GLY A 438 -27.01 -8.16 -11.48
C GLY A 438 -26.00 -8.49 -10.40
N VAL A 439 -25.03 -9.28 -10.80
CA VAL A 439 -23.91 -9.76 -10.00
C VAL A 439 -22.58 -9.33 -10.63
N SER A 440 -21.49 -9.43 -9.87
CA SER A 440 -20.13 -9.01 -10.30
C SER A 440 -19.50 -9.91 -11.37
N GLY A 441 -20.08 -11.07 -11.65
CA GLY A 441 -19.53 -12.02 -12.61
C GLY A 441 -20.15 -11.88 -14.01
N PRO A 442 -19.36 -11.99 -15.10
CA PRO A 442 -19.82 -11.73 -16.46
C PRO A 442 -20.86 -12.73 -16.98
N THR A 443 -20.96 -13.90 -16.37
CA THR A 443 -21.89 -14.98 -16.77
C THR A 443 -23.00 -15.23 -15.76
N GLY A 444 -23.10 -14.39 -14.71
CA GLY A 444 -23.97 -14.65 -13.57
C GLY A 444 -23.67 -16.03 -12.99
N TYR A 445 -22.91 -16.17 -11.94
CA TYR A 445 -22.57 -17.47 -11.41
C TYR A 445 -22.86 -17.59 -9.92
N GLN A 446 -23.13 -18.81 -9.49
CA GLN A 446 -23.06 -19.16 -8.07
C GLN A 446 -21.67 -19.72 -7.75
N ALA A 447 -21.06 -19.23 -6.69
CA ALA A 447 -19.93 -19.95 -6.10
C ALA A 447 -20.39 -21.36 -5.73
N ASN A 448 -19.69 -22.40 -6.18
CA ASN A 448 -20.01 -23.76 -5.79
C ASN A 448 -19.57 -23.98 -4.33
N PRO A 449 -20.51 -24.08 -3.37
CA PRO A 449 -20.14 -24.26 -1.96
C PRO A 449 -19.44 -25.59 -1.68
N ALA A 450 -19.44 -26.53 -2.62
CA ALA A 450 -18.84 -27.86 -2.46
C ALA A 450 -17.39 -27.94 -2.94
N THR A 451 -16.89 -26.98 -3.71
CA THR A 451 -15.51 -26.95 -4.17
C THR A 451 -14.80 -25.73 -3.57
N SER A 452 -14.47 -25.85 -2.29
CA SER A 452 -13.79 -24.83 -1.55
C SER A 452 -12.50 -24.34 -2.24
N PHE A 453 -12.32 -23.06 -2.26
CA PHE A 453 -11.04 -22.37 -2.43
C PHE A 453 -10.34 -22.32 -3.78
N ASN A 454 -10.96 -22.74 -4.86
CA ASN A 454 -10.45 -22.34 -6.16
C ASN A 454 -11.22 -21.12 -6.64
N PRO A 455 -10.66 -19.90 -6.64
CA PRO A 455 -11.34 -18.72 -7.15
C PRO A 455 -11.69 -18.83 -8.64
N ASN A 456 -11.13 -19.83 -9.33
CA ASN A 456 -11.44 -20.14 -10.72
C ASN A 456 -12.49 -21.26 -10.91
N SER A 457 -13.02 -21.82 -9.83
CA SER A 457 -14.06 -22.87 -9.89
C SER A 457 -15.48 -22.31 -9.85
N TYR A 458 -15.74 -21.25 -10.58
CA TYR A 458 -17.09 -20.77 -10.78
C TYR A 458 -17.86 -21.74 -11.70
N ILE A 459 -19.01 -22.21 -11.24
CA ILE A 459 -19.92 -22.91 -12.12
C ILE A 459 -20.61 -21.83 -12.97
N PRO A 460 -20.43 -21.84 -14.29
CA PRO A 460 -21.19 -20.94 -15.14
C PRO A 460 -22.69 -21.17 -14.90
N ASN A 461 -23.42 -20.11 -14.62
CA ASN A 461 -24.87 -20.14 -14.54
C ASN A 461 -25.40 -19.67 -15.91
N PRO A 462 -25.52 -20.53 -16.93
CA PRO A 462 -25.85 -20.12 -18.28
C PRO A 462 -27.27 -19.54 -18.34
N PRO A 463 -27.56 -18.61 -19.24
CA PRO A 463 -28.89 -18.03 -19.39
C PRO A 463 -29.95 -19.03 -19.81
N THR A 464 -29.54 -20.18 -20.35
CA THR A 464 -30.43 -21.27 -20.75
C THR A 464 -29.93 -22.61 -20.20
N ILE A 465 -30.85 -23.50 -19.87
CA ILE A 465 -30.58 -24.86 -19.43
C ILE A 465 -31.36 -25.84 -20.32
N VAL A 466 -30.93 -27.10 -20.39
CA VAL A 466 -31.68 -28.18 -21.00
C VAL A 466 -32.58 -28.82 -19.94
N ASN A 467 -33.88 -28.79 -20.15
CA ASN A 467 -34.86 -29.39 -19.25
C ASN A 467 -34.86 -30.94 -19.35
N THR A 468 -35.63 -31.60 -18.52
CA THR A 468 -35.76 -33.07 -18.50
C THR A 468 -36.33 -33.66 -19.79
N GLN A 469 -36.94 -32.85 -20.66
CA GLN A 469 -37.46 -33.22 -21.96
C GLN A 469 -36.46 -32.96 -23.09
N GLY A 470 -35.21 -32.54 -22.80
CA GLY A 470 -34.17 -32.24 -23.77
C GLY A 470 -34.35 -30.90 -24.51
N GLN A 471 -35.22 -30.01 -24.01
CA GLN A 471 -35.49 -28.69 -24.61
C GLN A 471 -34.60 -27.65 -23.94
N THR A 472 -34.05 -26.71 -24.73
CA THR A 472 -33.36 -25.53 -24.23
C THR A 472 -34.40 -24.53 -23.73
N VAL A 473 -34.41 -24.24 -22.46
CA VAL A 473 -35.36 -23.30 -21.80
C VAL A 473 -34.54 -22.22 -21.03
N PRO A 474 -35.15 -21.04 -20.78
CA PRO A 474 -34.55 -20.04 -19.91
C PRO A 474 -34.20 -20.64 -18.53
N ASN A 475 -33.04 -20.32 -18.02
CA ASN A 475 -32.61 -20.72 -16.68
C ASN A 475 -33.29 -19.81 -15.63
N PRO A 476 -34.21 -20.31 -14.79
CA PRO A 476 -34.90 -19.48 -13.81
C PRO A 476 -33.99 -18.94 -12.71
N ASN A 477 -32.81 -19.50 -12.56
CA ASN A 477 -31.80 -19.10 -11.57
C ASN A 477 -30.72 -18.21 -12.17
N PHE A 478 -30.87 -17.82 -13.43
CA PHE A 478 -29.91 -16.93 -14.07
C PHE A 478 -30.06 -15.52 -13.52
N VAL A 479 -29.00 -15.02 -12.91
CA VAL A 479 -28.87 -13.61 -12.53
C VAL A 479 -27.93 -12.96 -13.54
N PRO A 480 -28.38 -11.94 -14.27
CA PRO A 480 -27.56 -11.32 -15.27
C PRO A 480 -26.38 -10.57 -14.65
N PHE A 481 -25.36 -10.41 -15.44
CA PHE A 481 -24.32 -9.45 -15.17
C PHE A 481 -24.86 -8.03 -15.49
N ASP A 482 -24.64 -7.10 -14.56
CA ASP A 482 -25.06 -5.71 -14.70
C ASP A 482 -23.96 -4.78 -14.17
N LEU A 483 -23.45 -3.91 -15.01
CA LEU A 483 -22.49 -2.90 -14.63
C LEU A 483 -22.99 -1.50 -14.96
N VAL A 484 -22.66 -0.56 -14.06
CA VAL A 484 -22.99 0.86 -14.18
C VAL A 484 -21.74 1.72 -14.04
N ASN A 485 -21.86 2.99 -14.43
CA ASN A 485 -20.72 3.92 -14.51
C ASN A 485 -20.37 4.60 -13.18
N SER A 486 -21.28 4.59 -12.21
CA SER A 486 -21.05 5.31 -10.95
C SER A 486 -21.59 4.57 -9.75
N GLU A 487 -21.02 4.88 -8.60
CA GLU A 487 -21.42 4.34 -7.31
C GLU A 487 -21.16 5.36 -6.20
N SER A 488 -22.11 5.49 -5.29
CA SER A 488 -21.91 6.18 -4.02
C SER A 488 -21.91 5.17 -2.88
N ARG A 489 -21.01 5.35 -1.92
CA ARG A 489 -20.86 4.46 -0.76
C ARG A 489 -20.93 5.26 0.52
N PHE A 490 -21.68 4.74 1.50
CA PHE A 490 -21.60 5.15 2.89
C PHE A 490 -20.88 4.07 3.66
N ILE A 491 -19.84 4.45 4.40
CA ILE A 491 -18.96 3.53 5.12
C ILE A 491 -18.93 3.91 6.58
N ILE A 492 -19.11 2.92 7.45
CA ILE A 492 -18.84 3.03 8.89
C ILE A 492 -17.72 2.03 9.18
N ALA A 493 -16.64 2.48 9.80
CA ALA A 493 -15.53 1.61 10.14
C ALA A 493 -15.11 1.75 11.61
N LEU A 494 -14.71 0.63 12.19
CA LEU A 494 -14.05 0.56 13.48
C LEU A 494 -12.68 -0.07 13.27
N MET A 495 -11.64 0.68 13.63
CA MET A 495 -10.26 0.24 13.48
C MET A 495 -9.54 0.35 14.81
N VAL A 496 -8.86 -0.74 15.19
CA VAL A 496 -8.06 -0.82 16.42
C VAL A 496 -6.64 -1.23 16.06
N ARG A 497 -5.64 -0.61 16.69
CA ARG A 497 -4.24 -0.99 16.55
C ARG A 497 -3.48 -0.84 17.86
N PHE A 498 -2.66 -1.85 18.20
CA PHE A 498 -1.79 -1.88 19.37
C PHE A 498 -0.34 -2.07 18.96
#